data_5610948b2fb26f2a5ef6942d2a71483b
#
_entry.id   5610948b2fb26f2a5ef6942d2a71483b
#
_cell.length_a   1.000
_cell.length_b   1.000
_cell.length_c   1.000
_cell.angle_alpha   90.00
_cell.angle_beta   90.00
_cell.angle_gamma   90.00
#
_symmetry.space_group_name_H-M   'P 1'
#
loop_
_entity.id
_entity.type
_entity.pdbx_description
1 polymer ?
#
loop_
_entity_poly.entity_id
_entity_poly.type
_entity_poly.pdbx_seq_one_letter_code
_entity_poly.pdbx_strand_id
1 'polypeptide(L)'
;MISQSLTKDVGKIRKSLANNARFLHRFNRSKPLKDRKPSHTRSRIFATLRAGFVSTLGIAYTLAPSPSSATSSTGEGGIDAQRLHAEPYNLLGRKIGIGQVEIGRPAQFGLDKDVPPYTQYAPDLAGVFMRDAPAQTETNVDAHAHSVAGVMVSNHKEAVGVAPEAQLYSAGAATEMGANRQAQECATTQHVALQNSDDVRAINFSFGEPLWLDPRDNAVLDGNAHLTLCIDWSANQHDVLYVIAGNQGNGGIPIPTDNFNGVNVAFSRAENGVFDRVDVSNLGSVFEGVRSRLVGLETNIDGRRLVSLLAPGRNVDLLRPDGTVFQSTGTSFAAPHVAGVVALLQEYGDRQLSQNAPNWSLDSRRHQVMKAVLLNSADKVQDSGNGLLQGMTRTIGDRQEGNWLTSDAHNNPEVPLHRGMGTGHLNAFRAYQQFSPGQWGPSDEIPAIGWDFDRVETNNYRDYVIDEPLQADSYVAATLTWSRRVDLDDANGNGLYDQGETFSDRGLNDLDLYLMPADSDDISDSIWSSTSPVDSVEHVFHAVPETGRYKLRVVYNRQVNDAEQDYALAWWTVTNSE
;
A
#
# COMPACT_ATOMS: atom_id res chain seq x y z
N MET A 1 -10.96 32.94 45.06
CA MET A 1 -11.79 33.26 43.90
C MET A 1 -11.31 32.55 42.65
N ILE A 2 -11.13 31.23 42.65
CA ILE A 2 -10.67 30.44 41.47
C ILE A 2 -11.58 29.19 41.28
N SER A 3 -12.73 29.12 41.93
CA SER A 3 -13.54 27.88 41.93
C SER A 3 -14.87 27.97 41.18
N GLN A 4 -15.16 29.06 40.41
CA GLN A 4 -16.47 29.22 39.73
C GLN A 4 -16.36 29.29 38.18
N SER A 5 -15.16 29.16 37.58
CA SER A 5 -14.96 29.23 36.13
C SER A 5 -15.02 27.90 35.41
N LEU A 6 -14.78 26.78 36.09
CA LEU A 6 -14.67 25.44 35.48
C LEU A 6 -15.99 24.72 35.22
N THR A 7 -17.09 25.15 35.80
CA THR A 7 -18.39 24.46 35.66
C THR A 7 -19.24 24.93 34.47
N LYS A 8 -18.87 26.03 33.81
CA LYS A 8 -19.62 26.52 32.63
C LYS A 8 -19.19 25.92 31.29
N ASP A 9 -17.98 25.42 31.18
CA ASP A 9 -17.46 24.85 29.91
C ASP A 9 -17.85 23.38 29.70
N VAL A 10 -18.00 22.59 30.78
CA VAL A 10 -18.46 21.20 30.68
C VAL A 10 -19.91 21.09 30.18
N GLY A 11 -20.75 22.10 30.43
CA GLY A 11 -22.12 22.15 29.94
C GLY A 11 -22.25 22.40 28.42
N LYS A 12 -21.27 23.08 27.81
CA LYS A 12 -21.26 23.34 26.35
C LYS A 12 -20.77 22.12 25.55
N ILE A 13 -19.84 21.36 26.09
CA ILE A 13 -19.31 20.15 25.45
C ILE A 13 -20.38 19.03 25.42
N ARG A 14 -21.17 18.87 26.48
CA ARG A 14 -22.29 17.89 26.50
C ARG A 14 -23.42 18.21 25.52
N LYS A 15 -23.69 19.48 25.21
CA LYS A 15 -24.69 19.86 24.19
C LYS A 15 -24.22 19.66 22.76
N SER A 16 -22.92 19.74 22.50
CA SER A 16 -22.33 19.44 21.18
C SER A 16 -22.37 17.95 20.86
N LEU A 17 -22.10 17.08 21.84
CA LEU A 17 -22.13 15.63 21.66
C LEU A 17 -23.54 15.06 21.44
N ALA A 18 -24.57 15.65 22.04
CA ALA A 18 -25.98 15.23 21.85
C ALA A 18 -26.54 15.56 20.46
N ASN A 19 -25.98 16.56 19.77
CA ASN A 19 -26.40 16.93 18.41
C ASN A 19 -25.75 16.06 17.33
N ASN A 20 -24.58 15.52 17.56
CA ASN A 20 -23.91 14.62 16.58
C ASN A 20 -24.53 13.22 16.55
N ALA A 21 -25.06 12.71 17.65
CA ALA A 21 -25.77 11.42 17.69
C ALA A 21 -27.10 11.44 16.91
N ARG A 22 -27.69 12.62 16.65
CA ARG A 22 -28.93 12.75 15.86
C ARG A 22 -28.70 12.85 14.34
N PHE A 23 -27.48 13.05 13.90
CA PHE A 23 -27.16 13.17 12.47
C PHE A 23 -26.91 11.81 11.79
N LEU A 24 -26.48 10.78 12.53
CA LEU A 24 -26.23 9.45 12.01
C LEU A 24 -27.50 8.58 11.84
N HIS A 25 -28.65 9.00 12.37
CA HIS A 25 -29.90 8.23 12.28
C HIS A 25 -30.85 8.68 11.13
N ARG A 26 -30.43 9.57 10.23
CA ARG A 26 -31.30 10.12 9.16
C ARG A 26 -31.09 9.54 7.76
N PHE A 27 -30.18 8.61 7.57
CA PHE A 27 -29.89 8.06 6.21
C PHE A 27 -30.50 6.68 5.93
N ASN A 28 -31.42 6.18 6.76
CA ASN A 28 -32.02 4.87 6.50
C ASN A 28 -33.56 4.92 6.60
N ARG A 29 -34.22 5.67 5.71
CA ARG A 29 -35.65 5.46 5.40
C ARG A 29 -35.94 5.98 3.98
N SER A 30 -35.83 5.11 2.98
CA SER A 30 -36.48 5.27 1.68
C SER A 30 -37.95 4.89 1.78
N LYS A 31 -38.86 5.82 1.43
CA LYS A 31 -40.30 5.58 1.29
C LYS A 31 -40.59 4.98 -0.08
N PRO A 32 -41.55 4.03 -0.22
CA PRO A 32 -41.96 3.47 -1.50
C PRO A 32 -42.79 4.47 -2.31
N LEU A 33 -42.52 4.56 -3.60
CA LEU A 33 -43.30 5.33 -4.58
C LEU A 33 -44.54 4.53 -4.98
N LYS A 34 -45.69 5.20 -4.91
CA LYS A 34 -47.00 4.69 -5.34
C LYS A 34 -47.15 4.68 -6.87
N ASP A 35 -47.78 3.63 -7.37
CA ASP A 35 -48.21 3.38 -8.73
C ASP A 35 -48.93 4.55 -9.39
N ARG A 36 -48.54 4.87 -10.62
CA ARG A 36 -49.42 5.61 -11.59
C ARG A 36 -49.55 4.79 -12.88
N LYS A 37 -50.80 4.47 -13.21
CA LYS A 37 -51.22 3.82 -14.45
C LYS A 37 -51.04 4.71 -15.67
N PRO A 38 -50.78 4.16 -16.88
CA PRO A 38 -50.70 4.93 -18.11
C PRO A 38 -52.08 5.17 -18.72
N SER A 39 -52.33 6.35 -19.26
CA SER A 39 -53.50 6.67 -20.09
C SER A 39 -53.14 6.60 -21.58
N HIS A 40 -53.92 5.84 -22.33
CA HIS A 40 -53.91 5.76 -23.79
C HIS A 40 -54.54 7.04 -24.40
N THR A 41 -53.93 7.58 -25.47
CA THR A 41 -54.69 8.26 -26.51
C THR A 41 -54.06 7.99 -27.88
N ARG A 42 -54.91 7.40 -28.77
CA ARG A 42 -54.63 7.16 -30.19
C ARG A 42 -54.92 8.45 -30.99
N SER A 43 -54.13 8.72 -32.01
CA SER A 43 -54.67 9.39 -33.22
C SER A 43 -53.87 8.97 -34.45
N ARG A 44 -54.63 8.50 -35.46
CA ARG A 44 -54.17 8.12 -36.82
C ARG A 44 -54.25 9.35 -37.71
N ILE A 45 -53.33 9.53 -38.66
CA ILE A 45 -53.62 10.08 -39.98
C ILE A 45 -52.65 9.47 -40.99
N PHE A 46 -53.25 8.97 -42.12
CA PHE A 46 -52.63 8.44 -43.33
C PHE A 46 -52.20 9.60 -44.26
N ALA A 47 -51.09 9.47 -44.95
CA ALA A 47 -50.95 9.93 -46.32
C ALA A 47 -49.77 9.25 -47.02
N THR A 48 -50.09 8.59 -48.09
CA THR A 48 -49.25 7.98 -49.12
C THR A 48 -48.74 9.04 -50.13
N LEU A 49 -47.47 8.95 -50.57
CA LEU A 49 -47.08 9.25 -51.95
C LEU A 49 -45.75 8.56 -52.34
N ARG A 50 -45.72 8.11 -53.61
CA ARG A 50 -44.75 7.23 -54.25
C ARG A 50 -43.57 7.99 -54.87
N ALA A 51 -42.49 7.24 -55.01
CA ALA A 51 -41.55 7.12 -56.14
C ALA A 51 -40.25 7.96 -56.13
N GLY A 52 -39.18 7.25 -56.33
CA GLY A 52 -37.88 7.79 -56.81
C GLY A 52 -36.67 6.95 -56.37
N PHE A 53 -36.32 5.93 -57.18
CA PHE A 53 -35.06 5.16 -57.05
C PHE A 53 -33.89 6.02 -57.43
N VAL A 54 -32.89 6.21 -56.55
CA VAL A 54 -31.49 6.35 -56.92
C VAL A 54 -30.67 5.65 -55.84
N SER A 55 -30.01 4.56 -56.22
CA SER A 55 -29.08 3.79 -55.40
C SER A 55 -27.74 4.48 -55.32
N THR A 56 -27.37 4.95 -54.12
CA THR A 56 -25.98 5.17 -53.76
C THR A 56 -25.70 4.32 -52.53
N LEU A 57 -24.83 3.32 -52.69
CA LEU A 57 -24.27 2.56 -51.57
C LEU A 57 -23.43 3.51 -50.70
N GLY A 58 -24.03 4.08 -49.69
CA GLY A 58 -23.31 4.70 -48.59
C GLY A 58 -23.14 3.64 -47.48
N ILE A 59 -21.94 3.13 -47.32
CA ILE A 59 -21.57 2.33 -46.14
C ILE A 59 -21.62 3.28 -44.94
N ALA A 60 -22.74 3.29 -44.26
CA ALA A 60 -22.82 3.93 -42.95
C ALA A 60 -22.07 3.03 -41.94
N TYR A 61 -20.82 3.38 -41.66
CA TYR A 61 -20.19 2.92 -40.42
C TYR A 61 -21.00 3.51 -39.25
N THR A 62 -21.92 2.75 -38.70
CA THR A 62 -22.41 3.01 -37.36
C THR A 62 -21.25 2.71 -36.43
N LEU A 63 -20.55 3.77 -36.02
CA LEU A 63 -19.72 3.72 -34.81
C LEU A 63 -20.67 3.39 -33.66
N ALA A 64 -20.82 2.09 -33.33
CA ALA A 64 -21.32 1.71 -32.03
C ALA A 64 -20.41 2.42 -31.01
N PRO A 65 -20.97 3.10 -29.99
CA PRO A 65 -20.13 3.58 -28.91
C PRO A 65 -19.43 2.34 -28.34
N SER A 66 -18.09 2.34 -28.42
CA SER A 66 -17.30 1.35 -27.70
C SER A 66 -17.78 1.40 -26.25
N PRO A 67 -18.11 0.27 -25.62
CA PRO A 67 -18.35 0.28 -24.19
C PRO A 67 -17.12 0.93 -23.58
N SER A 68 -17.31 1.99 -22.79
CA SER A 68 -16.26 2.52 -21.94
C SER A 68 -15.81 1.33 -21.10
N SER A 69 -14.65 0.74 -21.43
CA SER A 69 -14.07 -0.28 -20.58
C SER A 69 -13.90 0.36 -19.22
N ALA A 70 -14.63 -0.12 -18.22
CA ALA A 70 -14.41 0.29 -16.85
C ALA A 70 -12.93 0.10 -16.58
N THR A 71 -12.26 1.14 -16.09
CA THR A 71 -10.82 1.10 -15.85
C THR A 71 -10.58 0.15 -14.69
N SER A 72 -10.14 -1.07 -14.99
CA SER A 72 -9.82 -2.05 -13.96
C SER A 72 -8.64 -1.55 -13.11
N SER A 73 -8.79 -1.53 -11.80
CA SER A 73 -7.71 -1.16 -10.87
C SER A 73 -6.52 -2.13 -10.93
N THR A 74 -6.75 -3.38 -11.35
CA THR A 74 -5.74 -4.44 -11.50
C THR A 74 -5.17 -4.55 -12.90
N GLY A 75 -5.79 -3.90 -13.90
CA GLY A 75 -5.32 -3.87 -15.29
C GLY A 75 -4.25 -2.79 -15.56
N GLU A 76 -3.91 -2.58 -16.82
CA GLU A 76 -2.90 -1.63 -17.29
C GLU A 76 -3.18 -0.18 -16.85
N GLY A 77 -4.43 0.26 -16.87
CA GLY A 77 -4.84 1.58 -16.35
C GLY A 77 -4.71 1.73 -14.83
N GLY A 78 -4.64 0.62 -14.11
CA GLY A 78 -4.42 0.51 -12.66
C GLY A 78 -2.98 0.15 -12.31
N ILE A 79 -2.78 -1.01 -11.68
CA ILE A 79 -1.47 -1.46 -11.22
C ILE A 79 -0.77 -2.45 -12.18
N ASP A 80 -1.36 -2.77 -13.31
CA ASP A 80 -0.83 -3.70 -14.34
C ASP A 80 -0.56 -5.13 -13.82
N ALA A 81 -1.30 -5.58 -12.79
CA ALA A 81 -1.16 -6.93 -12.23
C ALA A 81 -1.69 -8.01 -13.19
N GLN A 82 -2.75 -7.73 -13.97
CA GLN A 82 -3.33 -8.70 -14.90
C GLN A 82 -2.36 -9.13 -16.00
N ARG A 83 -1.34 -8.32 -16.32
CA ARG A 83 -0.26 -8.74 -17.20
C ARG A 83 0.52 -9.93 -16.64
N LEU A 84 0.72 -9.96 -15.32
CA LEU A 84 1.41 -11.06 -14.64
C LEU A 84 0.55 -12.34 -14.56
N HIS A 85 -0.79 -12.21 -14.64
CA HIS A 85 -1.66 -13.39 -14.69
C HIS A 85 -1.53 -14.17 -16.00
N ALA A 86 -1.20 -13.48 -17.09
CA ALA A 86 -1.08 -14.08 -18.42
C ALA A 86 0.26 -14.79 -18.62
N GLU A 87 0.30 -15.72 -19.61
CA GLU A 87 1.56 -16.29 -20.08
C GLU A 87 2.46 -15.19 -20.68
N PRO A 88 3.78 -15.23 -20.49
CA PRO A 88 4.57 -16.35 -19.93
C PRO A 88 4.72 -16.31 -18.40
N TYR A 89 4.20 -15.30 -17.70
CA TYR A 89 4.42 -15.10 -16.26
C TYR A 89 3.59 -16.08 -15.42
N ASN A 90 2.28 -16.12 -15.69
CA ASN A 90 1.32 -17.03 -15.03
C ASN A 90 1.46 -16.99 -13.49
N LEU A 91 1.51 -15.76 -12.92
CA LEU A 91 1.59 -15.50 -11.49
C LEU A 91 0.20 -15.14 -10.97
N LEU A 92 -0.30 -15.88 -10.00
CA LEU A 92 -1.65 -15.74 -9.43
C LEU A 92 -1.63 -15.75 -7.88
N GLY A 93 -0.43 -15.78 -7.26
CA GLY A 93 -0.24 -15.88 -5.81
C GLY A 93 -0.27 -17.31 -5.27
N ARG A 94 -0.12 -18.33 -6.10
CA ARG A 94 -0.24 -19.75 -5.74
C ARG A 94 0.69 -20.14 -4.61
N LYS A 95 0.13 -20.80 -3.59
CA LYS A 95 0.81 -21.30 -2.39
C LYS A 95 1.38 -20.21 -1.48
N ILE A 96 1.11 -18.95 -1.75
CA ILE A 96 1.56 -17.85 -0.92
C ILE A 96 0.48 -17.50 0.10
N GLY A 97 0.84 -17.53 1.38
CA GLY A 97 0.01 -17.05 2.48
C GLY A 97 0.05 -15.52 2.57
N ILE A 98 -1.11 -14.88 2.58
CA ILE A 98 -1.26 -13.46 2.92
C ILE A 98 -2.34 -13.30 3.98
N GLY A 99 -2.24 -12.23 4.75
CA GLY A 99 -3.14 -11.95 5.87
C GLY A 99 -4.03 -10.73 5.64
N GLN A 100 -5.11 -10.70 6.39
CA GLN A 100 -5.98 -9.54 6.54
C GLN A 100 -6.41 -9.41 7.99
N VAL A 101 -6.26 -8.22 8.56
CA VAL A 101 -6.86 -7.88 9.86
C VAL A 101 -7.83 -6.73 9.65
N GLU A 102 -9.06 -6.89 10.14
CA GLU A 102 -10.17 -5.95 9.98
C GLU A 102 -11.00 -5.86 11.28
N ILE A 103 -11.96 -4.95 11.31
CA ILE A 103 -12.90 -4.84 12.43
C ILE A 103 -13.81 -6.08 12.51
N GLY A 104 -14.42 -6.45 11.39
CA GLY A 104 -15.16 -7.70 11.21
C GLY A 104 -14.41 -8.66 10.29
N ARG A 105 -15.07 -9.70 9.83
CA ARG A 105 -14.49 -10.70 8.93
C ARG A 105 -15.19 -10.76 7.59
N PRO A 106 -14.53 -11.21 6.51
CA PRO A 106 -15.21 -11.50 5.25
C PRO A 106 -16.20 -12.66 5.42
N ALA A 107 -17.21 -12.69 4.57
CA ALA A 107 -18.10 -13.84 4.44
C ALA A 107 -17.36 -14.99 3.74
N GLN A 108 -17.61 -16.24 4.18
CA GLN A 108 -16.99 -17.43 3.64
C GLN A 108 -18.05 -18.42 3.14
N PHE A 109 -17.87 -18.92 1.90
CA PHE A 109 -18.72 -19.97 1.37
C PHE A 109 -18.67 -21.25 2.24
N GLY A 110 -19.83 -21.82 2.50
CA GLY A 110 -19.97 -23.01 3.35
C GLY A 110 -20.07 -22.70 4.84
N LEU A 111 -19.68 -21.50 5.28
CA LEU A 111 -19.84 -21.00 6.65
C LEU A 111 -21.05 -20.04 6.74
N ASP A 112 -21.20 -19.14 5.77
CA ASP A 112 -22.22 -18.09 5.77
C ASP A 112 -23.21 -18.28 4.62
N LYS A 113 -24.51 -17.99 4.87
CA LYS A 113 -25.59 -18.24 3.91
C LYS A 113 -25.63 -17.29 2.72
N ASP A 114 -25.17 -16.06 2.95
CA ASP A 114 -25.23 -15.02 1.90
C ASP A 114 -24.15 -15.17 0.83
N VAL A 115 -23.26 -16.16 0.98
CA VAL A 115 -22.20 -16.44 0.00
C VAL A 115 -22.69 -17.49 -1.01
N PRO A 116 -22.76 -17.16 -2.32
CA PRO A 116 -23.18 -18.09 -3.34
C PRO A 116 -22.30 -19.35 -3.42
N PRO A 117 -22.87 -20.52 -3.83
CA PRO A 117 -22.13 -21.78 -3.89
C PRO A 117 -21.12 -21.86 -5.05
N TYR A 118 -20.85 -20.77 -5.74
CA TYR A 118 -19.95 -20.71 -6.88
C TYR A 118 -18.67 -19.99 -6.48
N THR A 119 -17.52 -20.66 -6.56
CA THR A 119 -16.19 -20.12 -6.24
C THR A 119 -15.85 -18.84 -7.00
N GLN A 120 -16.45 -18.64 -8.18
CA GLN A 120 -16.27 -17.43 -9.00
C GLN A 120 -16.83 -16.13 -8.37
N TYR A 121 -17.56 -16.23 -7.26
CA TYR A 121 -18.20 -15.11 -6.57
C TYR A 121 -17.72 -14.91 -5.14
N ALA A 122 -16.85 -15.77 -4.64
CA ALA A 122 -16.31 -15.68 -3.29
C ALA A 122 -14.78 -15.49 -3.35
N PRO A 123 -14.19 -14.67 -2.48
CA PRO A 123 -12.75 -14.70 -2.25
C PRO A 123 -12.35 -16.12 -1.80
N ASP A 124 -11.20 -16.59 -2.26
CA ASP A 124 -10.64 -17.85 -1.76
C ASP A 124 -9.97 -17.60 -0.40
N LEU A 125 -10.63 -18.04 0.68
CA LEU A 125 -10.22 -17.82 2.05
C LEU A 125 -9.67 -19.13 2.64
N ALA A 126 -8.36 -19.16 2.90
CA ALA A 126 -7.69 -20.30 3.53
C ALA A 126 -8.09 -20.45 5.01
N GLY A 127 -8.34 -19.32 5.69
CA GLY A 127 -8.82 -19.30 7.07
C GLY A 127 -9.57 -18.02 7.41
N VAL A 128 -10.62 -18.15 8.22
CA VAL A 128 -11.39 -17.01 8.71
C VAL A 128 -11.56 -17.12 10.21
N PHE A 129 -11.20 -16.05 10.91
CA PHE A 129 -11.13 -16.00 12.34
C PHE A 129 -11.89 -14.81 12.91
N MET A 130 -12.22 -14.92 14.20
CA MET A 130 -12.64 -13.82 15.03
C MET A 130 -11.69 -13.74 16.21
N ARG A 131 -10.82 -12.74 16.22
CA ARG A 131 -9.62 -12.70 17.07
C ARG A 131 -8.70 -13.89 16.74
N ASP A 132 -8.46 -14.75 17.72
CA ASP A 132 -7.64 -15.95 17.66
C ASP A 132 -8.46 -17.26 17.49
N ALA A 133 -9.78 -17.16 17.40
CA ALA A 133 -10.67 -18.31 17.27
C ALA A 133 -11.26 -18.46 15.88
N PRO A 134 -11.49 -19.68 15.38
CA PRO A 134 -12.20 -19.90 14.12
C PRO A 134 -13.56 -19.19 14.12
N ALA A 135 -13.90 -18.55 13.01
CA ALA A 135 -15.14 -17.82 12.86
C ALA A 135 -16.38 -18.72 13.00
N GLN A 136 -17.44 -18.18 13.61
CA GLN A 136 -18.72 -18.85 13.72
C GLN A 136 -19.67 -18.39 12.60
N THR A 137 -20.57 -19.28 12.18
CA THR A 137 -21.56 -19.03 11.14
C THR A 137 -22.32 -17.72 11.37
N GLU A 138 -22.35 -16.87 10.36
CA GLU A 138 -23.11 -15.61 10.29
C GLU A 138 -22.81 -14.61 11.41
N THR A 139 -21.71 -14.78 12.13
CA THR A 139 -21.27 -13.83 13.18
C THR A 139 -20.18 -12.91 12.66
N ASN A 140 -20.28 -11.62 12.98
CA ASN A 140 -19.27 -10.61 12.66
C ASN A 140 -18.88 -10.53 11.18
N VAL A 141 -19.76 -11.00 10.28
CA VAL A 141 -19.58 -10.77 8.82
C VAL A 141 -19.66 -9.29 8.54
N ASP A 142 -18.65 -8.77 7.87
CA ASP A 142 -18.54 -7.38 7.50
C ASP A 142 -18.34 -7.23 5.98
N ALA A 143 -19.18 -6.41 5.36
CA ALA A 143 -19.13 -6.19 3.92
C ALA A 143 -17.86 -5.43 3.48
N HIS A 144 -17.28 -4.57 4.34
CA HIS A 144 -16.02 -3.89 4.07
C HIS A 144 -14.87 -4.90 4.08
N ALA A 145 -14.75 -5.74 5.11
CA ALA A 145 -13.74 -6.79 5.18
C ALA A 145 -13.84 -7.76 3.98
N HIS A 146 -15.06 -8.09 3.53
CA HIS A 146 -15.28 -8.92 2.35
C HIS A 146 -14.82 -8.24 1.06
N SER A 147 -15.10 -6.95 0.89
CA SER A 147 -14.66 -6.17 -0.27
C SER A 147 -13.14 -6.03 -0.32
N VAL A 148 -12.49 -5.80 0.83
CA VAL A 148 -11.01 -5.74 0.95
C VAL A 148 -10.39 -7.09 0.57
N ALA A 149 -10.91 -8.21 1.10
CA ALA A 149 -10.50 -9.56 0.69
C ALA A 149 -10.65 -9.77 -0.82
N GLY A 150 -11.75 -9.27 -1.40
CA GLY A 150 -12.01 -9.34 -2.84
C GLY A 150 -10.95 -8.64 -3.69
N VAL A 151 -10.43 -7.49 -3.27
CA VAL A 151 -9.33 -6.80 -3.98
C VAL A 151 -8.07 -7.67 -4.02
N MET A 152 -7.79 -8.43 -2.96
CA MET A 152 -6.63 -9.34 -2.93
C MET A 152 -6.85 -10.61 -3.74
N VAL A 153 -7.95 -11.35 -3.49
CA VAL A 153 -8.08 -12.76 -3.92
C VAL A 153 -9.38 -13.11 -4.65
N SER A 154 -10.13 -12.14 -5.18
CA SER A 154 -11.36 -12.44 -5.92
C SER A 154 -11.08 -13.10 -7.28
N ASN A 155 -11.83 -14.17 -7.57
CA ASN A 155 -11.89 -14.82 -8.88
C ASN A 155 -13.04 -14.28 -9.77
N HIS A 156 -13.74 -13.21 -9.34
CA HIS A 156 -14.86 -12.67 -10.09
C HIS A 156 -14.39 -11.91 -11.34
N LYS A 157 -14.92 -12.26 -12.52
CA LYS A 157 -14.49 -11.71 -13.82
C LYS A 157 -14.56 -10.18 -13.96
N GLU A 158 -15.46 -9.53 -13.21
CA GLU A 158 -15.66 -8.07 -13.23
C GLU A 158 -14.92 -7.36 -12.08
N ALA A 159 -14.43 -8.11 -11.10
CA ALA A 159 -13.67 -7.62 -9.95
C ALA A 159 -12.56 -8.63 -9.61
N VAL A 160 -11.66 -8.85 -10.56
CA VAL A 160 -10.53 -9.79 -10.40
C VAL A 160 -9.57 -9.25 -9.36
N GLY A 161 -9.27 -10.06 -8.37
CA GLY A 161 -8.26 -9.75 -7.34
C GLY A 161 -6.85 -9.70 -7.92
N VAL A 162 -5.94 -9.09 -7.16
CA VAL A 162 -4.54 -8.97 -7.57
C VAL A 162 -3.84 -10.32 -7.60
N ALA A 163 -4.11 -11.18 -6.61
CA ALA A 163 -3.52 -12.51 -6.45
C ALA A 163 -4.62 -13.56 -6.23
N PRO A 164 -5.40 -13.90 -7.28
CA PRO A 164 -6.65 -14.65 -7.13
C PRO A 164 -6.48 -16.10 -6.65
N GLU A 165 -5.26 -16.65 -6.61
CA GLU A 165 -4.97 -17.99 -6.10
C GLU A 165 -4.07 -17.96 -4.84
N ALA A 166 -3.89 -16.79 -4.20
CA ALA A 166 -3.20 -16.69 -2.92
C ALA A 166 -4.07 -17.23 -1.78
N GLN A 167 -3.43 -17.74 -0.74
CA GLN A 167 -4.07 -18.24 0.47
C GLN A 167 -4.31 -17.10 1.45
N LEU A 168 -5.53 -16.58 1.52
CA LEU A 168 -5.87 -15.48 2.42
C LEU A 168 -6.35 -15.99 3.78
N TYR A 169 -5.65 -15.56 4.84
CA TYR A 169 -6.02 -15.75 6.25
C TYR A 169 -6.56 -14.44 6.80
N SER A 170 -7.85 -14.41 7.18
CA SER A 170 -8.50 -13.18 7.61
C SER A 170 -9.06 -13.27 9.01
N ALA A 171 -8.76 -12.28 9.85
CA ALA A 171 -9.29 -12.16 11.19
C ALA A 171 -10.01 -10.85 11.43
N GLY A 172 -11.18 -10.91 12.07
CA GLY A 172 -11.86 -9.77 12.65
C GLY A 172 -11.36 -9.50 14.07
N ALA A 173 -10.83 -8.30 14.32
CA ALA A 173 -10.34 -7.94 15.67
C ALA A 173 -11.47 -7.68 16.68
N ALA A 174 -12.69 -7.41 16.24
CA ALA A 174 -13.85 -6.98 16.99
C ALA A 174 -13.57 -5.76 17.88
N THR A 175 -14.25 -4.70 17.60
CA THR A 175 -14.10 -3.46 18.35
C THR A 175 -14.76 -3.55 19.71
N GLU A 176 -14.02 -3.95 20.73
CA GLU A 176 -14.42 -3.63 22.10
C GLU A 176 -14.11 -2.15 22.38
N MET A 177 -15.10 -1.42 22.87
CA MET A 177 -14.91 -0.07 23.36
C MET A 177 -14.18 -0.14 24.71
N GLY A 178 -12.85 0.13 24.74
CA GLY A 178 -12.10 0.12 25.99
C GLY A 178 -10.60 0.31 25.84
N ALA A 179 -9.89 0.44 26.97
CA ALA A 179 -8.45 0.70 27.03
C ALA A 179 -7.58 -0.44 26.45
N ASN A 180 -8.13 -1.63 26.23
CA ASN A 180 -7.39 -2.82 25.76
C ASN A 180 -7.55 -3.08 24.26
N ARG A 181 -8.10 -2.14 23.50
CA ARG A 181 -8.40 -2.34 22.09
C ARG A 181 -7.15 -2.61 21.26
N GLN A 182 -6.12 -1.77 21.35
CA GLN A 182 -4.87 -1.96 20.61
C GLN A 182 -4.16 -3.27 20.98
N ALA A 183 -4.25 -3.68 22.26
CA ALA A 183 -3.72 -4.96 22.72
C ALA A 183 -4.44 -6.15 22.07
N GLN A 184 -5.77 -6.08 21.92
CA GLN A 184 -6.55 -7.11 21.24
C GLN A 184 -6.26 -7.14 19.74
N GLU A 185 -6.10 -5.98 19.12
CA GLU A 185 -5.71 -5.85 17.71
C GLU A 185 -4.31 -6.43 17.47
N CYS A 186 -3.37 -6.19 18.39
CA CYS A 186 -2.04 -6.78 18.37
C CYS A 186 -2.09 -8.33 18.43
N ALA A 187 -2.81 -8.89 19.40
CA ALA A 187 -2.95 -10.34 19.52
C ALA A 187 -3.62 -10.97 18.29
N THR A 188 -4.63 -10.31 17.71
CA THR A 188 -5.27 -10.75 16.46
C THR A 188 -4.30 -10.71 15.28
N THR A 189 -3.47 -9.67 15.23
CA THR A 189 -2.44 -9.49 14.19
C THR A 189 -1.40 -10.59 14.24
N GLN A 190 -0.86 -10.89 15.43
CA GLN A 190 0.05 -12.01 15.64
C GLN A 190 -0.60 -13.34 15.26
N HIS A 191 -1.87 -13.56 15.62
CA HIS A 191 -2.58 -14.79 15.23
C HIS A 191 -2.60 -14.98 13.71
N VAL A 192 -2.81 -13.91 12.94
CA VAL A 192 -2.76 -13.96 11.46
C VAL A 192 -1.34 -14.19 10.96
N ALA A 193 -0.34 -13.56 11.56
CA ALA A 193 1.07 -13.74 11.18
C ALA A 193 1.53 -15.19 11.34
N LEU A 194 1.06 -15.88 12.38
CA LEU A 194 1.38 -17.28 12.69
C LEU A 194 0.61 -18.31 11.81
N GLN A 195 -0.26 -17.87 10.90
CA GLN A 195 -0.93 -18.79 9.99
C GLN A 195 0.03 -19.35 8.93
N ASN A 196 -0.43 -20.32 8.15
CA ASN A 196 0.38 -20.96 7.10
C ASN A 196 1.72 -21.52 7.60
N SER A 197 1.78 -22.02 8.85
CA SER A 197 3.02 -22.48 9.49
C SER A 197 4.08 -21.37 9.61
N ASP A 198 3.69 -20.21 10.07
CA ASP A 198 4.50 -18.98 10.22
C ASP A 198 5.06 -18.46 8.89
N ASP A 199 4.33 -18.68 7.78
CA ASP A 199 4.74 -18.27 6.44
C ASP A 199 3.68 -17.40 5.75
N VAL A 200 3.18 -16.38 6.48
CA VAL A 200 2.36 -15.29 5.93
C VAL A 200 3.30 -14.16 5.50
N ARG A 201 3.26 -13.79 4.21
CA ARG A 201 4.24 -12.87 3.62
C ARG A 201 3.87 -11.40 3.71
N ALA A 202 2.59 -11.10 3.73
CA ALA A 202 2.09 -9.74 3.94
C ALA A 202 0.77 -9.77 4.70
N ILE A 203 0.49 -8.75 5.51
CA ILE A 203 -0.78 -8.57 6.19
C ILE A 203 -1.36 -7.20 5.86
N ASN A 204 -2.57 -7.19 5.30
CA ASN A 204 -3.31 -5.98 5.01
C ASN A 204 -4.10 -5.48 6.23
N PHE A 205 -3.92 -4.20 6.53
CA PHE A 205 -4.69 -3.44 7.52
C PHE A 205 -5.50 -2.35 6.81
N SER A 206 -6.81 -2.55 6.67
CA SER A 206 -7.68 -1.53 6.07
C SER A 206 -8.56 -0.82 7.10
N PHE A 207 -8.10 -0.74 8.32
CA PHE A 207 -8.68 0.03 9.41
C PHE A 207 -7.59 0.73 10.22
N GLY A 208 -7.96 1.47 11.26
CA GLY A 208 -7.02 2.08 12.20
C GLY A 208 -7.75 2.64 13.42
N GLU A 209 -6.96 3.18 14.34
CA GLU A 209 -7.44 3.72 15.60
C GLU A 209 -7.32 5.25 15.63
N PRO A 210 -8.34 5.94 16.16
CA PRO A 210 -8.24 7.37 16.36
C PRO A 210 -7.25 7.70 17.50
N LEU A 211 -6.46 8.74 17.31
CA LEU A 211 -5.43 9.16 18.28
C LEU A 211 -5.97 9.40 19.71
N TRP A 212 -7.23 9.81 19.85
CA TRP A 212 -7.87 10.02 21.15
C TRP A 212 -8.16 8.72 21.93
N LEU A 213 -8.04 7.54 21.28
CA LEU A 213 -8.11 6.21 21.95
C LEU A 213 -6.74 5.67 22.37
N ASP A 214 -5.65 6.35 22.03
CA ASP A 214 -4.35 6.03 22.57
C ASP A 214 -4.34 6.39 24.07
N PRO A 215 -4.10 5.43 24.96
CA PRO A 215 -4.20 5.66 26.41
C PRO A 215 -3.04 6.50 26.98
N ARG A 216 -2.01 6.81 26.20
CA ARG A 216 -0.86 7.61 26.64
C ARG A 216 -1.26 9.05 26.92
N ASP A 217 -0.67 9.65 27.96
CA ASP A 217 -0.85 11.07 28.27
C ASP A 217 -0.27 11.95 27.12
N ASN A 218 -1.13 12.81 26.55
CA ASN A 218 -0.77 13.68 25.42
C ASN A 218 -0.31 12.91 24.18
N ALA A 219 -0.98 11.81 23.86
CA ALA A 219 -0.67 10.97 22.71
C ALA A 219 -0.52 11.77 21.41
N VAL A 220 0.52 11.46 20.66
CA VAL A 220 0.86 12.04 19.36
C VAL A 220 1.30 10.91 18.40
N LEU A 221 1.40 11.21 17.12
CA LEU A 221 1.93 10.26 16.14
C LEU A 221 3.47 10.30 16.18
N ASP A 222 4.03 9.49 17.02
CA ASP A 222 5.46 9.36 17.30
C ASP A 222 6.00 7.93 17.11
N GLY A 223 5.16 7.04 16.59
CA GLY A 223 5.48 5.63 16.43
C GLY A 223 5.33 4.78 17.71
N ASN A 224 4.85 5.36 18.82
CA ASN A 224 4.85 4.69 20.13
C ASN A 224 3.45 4.29 20.63
N ALA A 225 2.41 4.38 19.82
CA ALA A 225 1.14 3.74 20.13
C ALA A 225 1.34 2.22 20.22
N HIS A 226 0.62 1.57 21.14
CA HIS A 226 0.82 0.12 21.39
C HIS A 226 0.67 -0.73 20.12
N LEU A 227 -0.34 -0.45 19.29
CA LEU A 227 -0.54 -1.15 18.02
C LEU A 227 0.60 -0.85 17.01
N THR A 228 1.13 0.37 17.00
CA THR A 228 2.26 0.73 16.13
C THR A 228 3.54 -0.02 16.52
N LEU A 229 3.85 -0.07 17.82
CA LEU A 229 4.97 -0.85 18.34
C LEU A 229 4.80 -2.35 18.05
N CYS A 230 3.59 -2.88 18.24
CA CYS A 230 3.26 -4.26 17.90
C CYS A 230 3.54 -4.60 16.43
N ILE A 231 3.11 -3.74 15.51
CA ILE A 231 3.33 -3.94 14.07
C ILE A 231 4.82 -3.91 13.73
N ASP A 232 5.58 -2.96 14.27
CA ASP A 232 7.02 -2.87 14.03
C ASP A 232 7.79 -4.05 14.63
N TRP A 233 7.41 -4.52 15.82
CA TRP A 233 7.94 -5.75 16.41
C TRP A 233 7.61 -6.97 15.57
N SER A 234 6.33 -7.14 15.24
CA SER A 234 5.83 -8.33 14.53
C SER A 234 6.39 -8.42 13.10
N ALA A 235 6.63 -7.27 12.42
CA ALA A 235 7.30 -7.26 11.13
C ALA A 235 8.68 -7.92 11.19
N ASN A 236 9.46 -7.62 12.22
CA ASN A 236 10.78 -8.22 12.41
C ASN A 236 10.71 -9.66 12.95
N GLN A 237 9.80 -9.92 13.92
CA GLN A 237 9.70 -11.22 14.58
C GLN A 237 9.21 -12.32 13.64
N HIS A 238 8.23 -12.01 12.78
CA HIS A 238 7.57 -12.96 11.89
C HIS A 238 7.95 -12.77 10.41
N ASP A 239 8.83 -11.81 10.11
CA ASP A 239 9.25 -11.45 8.74
C ASP A 239 8.07 -11.18 7.79
N VAL A 240 7.11 -10.37 8.25
CA VAL A 240 5.85 -10.05 7.56
C VAL A 240 5.82 -8.60 7.13
N LEU A 241 5.50 -8.32 5.86
CA LEU A 241 5.25 -6.95 5.40
C LEU A 241 3.83 -6.50 5.78
N TYR A 242 3.74 -5.53 6.68
CA TYR A 242 2.48 -4.88 7.00
C TYR A 242 2.13 -3.81 5.98
N VAL A 243 0.92 -3.90 5.41
CA VAL A 243 0.38 -2.97 4.42
C VAL A 243 -0.79 -2.22 5.04
N ILE A 244 -0.59 -0.96 5.36
CA ILE A 244 -1.51 -0.14 6.14
C ILE A 244 -2.24 0.84 5.24
N ALA A 245 -3.57 0.83 5.29
CA ALA A 245 -4.38 1.86 4.64
C ALA A 245 -4.12 3.22 5.29
N GLY A 246 -3.71 4.19 4.48
CA GLY A 246 -3.47 5.55 4.95
C GLY A 246 -4.73 6.21 5.51
N ASN A 247 -4.57 7.08 6.49
CA ASN A 247 -5.67 7.87 7.02
C ASN A 247 -6.29 8.76 5.94
N GLN A 248 -7.61 8.87 5.91
CA GLN A 248 -8.33 9.62 4.87
C GLN A 248 -8.47 11.11 5.18
N GLY A 249 -7.72 11.61 6.16
CA GLY A 249 -7.58 13.04 6.43
C GLY A 249 -8.83 13.72 7.00
N ASN A 250 -9.65 12.99 7.72
CA ASN A 250 -10.88 13.52 8.33
C ASN A 250 -10.83 13.58 9.86
N GLY A 251 -9.63 13.65 10.45
CA GLY A 251 -9.46 13.58 11.91
C GLY A 251 -9.90 12.21 12.42
N GLY A 252 -9.54 11.13 11.68
CA GLY A 252 -10.13 9.83 11.86
C GLY A 252 -9.24 8.85 12.63
N ILE A 253 -8.53 8.03 11.93
CA ILE A 253 -7.95 6.78 12.40
C ILE A 253 -6.46 6.66 12.02
N PRO A 254 -5.57 7.51 12.55
CA PRO A 254 -4.18 7.58 12.09
C PRO A 254 -3.28 6.44 12.60
N ILE A 255 -3.59 5.77 13.72
CA ILE A 255 -2.80 4.66 14.23
C ILE A 255 -3.18 3.38 13.46
N PRO A 256 -2.24 2.62 12.92
CA PRO A 256 -0.78 2.65 13.08
C PRO A 256 -0.01 3.25 11.87
N THR A 257 -0.50 4.30 11.21
CA THR A 257 0.19 4.86 10.03
C THR A 257 1.53 5.53 10.37
N ASP A 258 1.85 5.68 11.64
CA ASP A 258 3.14 6.14 12.15
C ASP A 258 4.16 5.01 12.38
N ASN A 259 3.92 3.81 11.83
CA ASN A 259 4.86 2.70 11.85
C ASN A 259 6.11 2.98 10.98
N PHE A 260 7.20 2.25 11.24
CA PHE A 260 8.46 2.34 10.51
C PHE A 260 8.66 1.16 9.55
N ASN A 261 8.24 -0.04 9.96
CA ASN A 261 8.63 -1.28 9.30
C ASN A 261 7.63 -1.70 8.20
N GLY A 262 6.41 -1.18 8.21
CA GLY A 262 5.40 -1.44 7.20
C GLY A 262 5.44 -0.50 6.00
N VAL A 263 4.38 -0.58 5.19
CA VAL A 263 4.11 0.26 4.01
C VAL A 263 2.75 0.94 4.16
N ASN A 264 2.73 2.26 4.19
CA ASN A 264 1.50 3.05 4.26
C ASN A 264 1.04 3.47 2.87
N VAL A 265 -0.21 3.16 2.53
CA VAL A 265 -0.75 3.31 1.19
C VAL A 265 -1.78 4.43 1.14
N ALA A 266 -1.49 5.49 0.41
CA ALA A 266 -2.45 6.51 0.02
C ALA A 266 -3.15 6.11 -1.29
N PHE A 267 -4.21 6.81 -1.70
CA PHE A 267 -4.93 6.39 -2.90
C PHE A 267 -4.95 7.39 -4.04
N SER A 268 -4.97 6.83 -5.25
CA SER A 268 -5.12 7.54 -6.51
C SER A 268 -6.55 7.43 -7.06
N ARG A 269 -6.87 8.33 -7.98
CA ARG A 269 -8.03 8.26 -8.86
C ARG A 269 -7.60 8.16 -10.32
N ALA A 270 -8.46 7.55 -11.13
CA ALA A 270 -8.25 7.55 -12.56
C ALA A 270 -8.65 8.90 -13.18
N GLU A 271 -7.79 9.43 -14.05
CA GLU A 271 -8.10 10.48 -15.02
C GLU A 271 -7.91 9.91 -16.42
N ASN A 272 -8.86 10.15 -17.32
CA ASN A 272 -8.83 9.61 -18.70
C ASN A 272 -8.58 8.09 -18.79
N GLY A 273 -9.03 7.34 -17.80
CA GLY A 273 -8.91 5.88 -17.77
C GLY A 273 -7.60 5.34 -17.17
N VAL A 274 -6.75 6.19 -16.59
CA VAL A 274 -5.50 5.80 -15.91
C VAL A 274 -5.49 6.35 -14.50
N PHE A 275 -5.06 5.54 -13.52
CA PHE A 275 -4.88 5.98 -12.14
C PHE A 275 -3.54 6.73 -12.02
N ASP A 276 -3.56 8.03 -12.25
CA ASP A 276 -2.39 8.89 -12.31
C ASP A 276 -2.50 10.15 -11.44
N ARG A 277 -3.58 10.29 -10.67
CA ARG A 277 -3.79 11.47 -9.81
C ARG A 277 -3.94 11.08 -8.35
N VAL A 278 -3.15 11.71 -7.48
CA VAL A 278 -3.35 11.61 -6.01
C VAL A 278 -4.72 12.14 -5.65
N ASP A 279 -5.52 11.34 -4.98
CA ASP A 279 -6.83 11.79 -4.48
C ASP A 279 -6.79 12.05 -2.97
N VAL A 280 -6.38 11.07 -2.16
CA VAL A 280 -6.20 11.24 -0.72
C VAL A 280 -4.85 10.66 -0.28
N SER A 281 -4.13 11.45 0.48
CA SER A 281 -2.92 11.04 1.18
C SER A 281 -3.13 11.03 2.70
N ASN A 282 -2.23 10.39 3.40
CA ASN A 282 -2.27 10.23 4.86
C ASN A 282 -2.24 11.57 5.63
N LEU A 283 -1.76 12.62 5.02
CA LEU A 283 -1.46 13.88 5.69
C LEU A 283 -2.64 14.84 5.77
N GLY A 284 -3.85 14.42 5.53
CA GLY A 284 -5.07 15.18 5.80
C GLY A 284 -5.10 16.66 5.36
N SER A 285 -4.04 17.15 4.75
CA SER A 285 -3.84 18.54 4.31
C SER A 285 -4.86 19.04 3.28
N VAL A 286 -5.84 18.22 3.02
CA VAL A 286 -6.76 18.34 1.93
C VAL A 286 -7.90 19.29 2.21
N PHE A 287 -8.14 19.58 3.46
CA PHE A 287 -9.28 20.40 3.87
C PHE A 287 -8.80 21.61 4.64
N GLU A 288 -8.77 22.74 3.98
CA GLU A 288 -8.58 24.04 4.62
C GLU A 288 -9.74 24.35 5.60
N GLY A 289 -9.46 25.11 6.65
CA GLY A 289 -10.44 25.59 7.61
C GLY A 289 -10.43 24.87 8.96
N VAL A 290 -11.59 24.71 9.58
CA VAL A 290 -11.74 24.15 10.94
C VAL A 290 -11.11 22.75 11.10
N ARG A 291 -11.02 22.03 10.00
CA ARG A 291 -10.42 20.69 9.95
C ARG A 291 -8.88 20.71 9.96
N SER A 292 -8.25 21.80 9.59
CA SER A 292 -6.79 21.92 9.57
C SER A 292 -6.14 21.70 10.94
N ARG A 293 -6.84 21.97 12.03
CA ARG A 293 -6.35 21.72 13.39
C ARG A 293 -6.34 20.24 13.76
N LEU A 294 -7.33 19.48 13.26
CA LEU A 294 -7.38 18.03 13.46
C LEU A 294 -6.36 17.31 12.59
N VAL A 295 -6.13 17.84 11.40
CA VAL A 295 -5.12 17.40 10.45
C VAL A 295 -3.70 17.49 11.04
N GLY A 296 -3.39 18.56 11.78
CA GLY A 296 -2.09 18.68 12.46
C GLY A 296 -1.85 17.60 13.50
N LEU A 297 -2.89 17.00 14.08
CA LEU A 297 -2.78 15.88 15.01
C LEU A 297 -2.51 14.54 14.34
N GLU A 298 -2.66 14.46 13.02
CA GLU A 298 -2.45 13.25 12.21
C GLU A 298 -1.09 13.26 11.51
N THR A 299 -0.21 14.20 11.83
CA THR A 299 1.13 14.34 11.30
C THR A 299 2.14 13.81 12.31
N ASN A 300 3.15 13.07 11.86
CA ASN A 300 4.27 12.68 12.70
C ASN A 300 4.95 13.91 13.29
N ILE A 301 5.28 13.81 14.56
CA ILE A 301 5.93 14.92 15.29
C ILE A 301 7.39 15.14 14.90
N ASP A 302 8.06 14.12 14.39
CA ASP A 302 9.47 14.12 13.98
C ASP A 302 9.70 14.58 12.54
N GLY A 303 8.64 14.85 11.78
CA GLY A 303 8.71 15.25 10.37
C GLY A 303 8.84 14.11 9.38
N ARG A 304 8.86 12.86 9.83
CA ARG A 304 8.87 11.66 8.99
C ARG A 304 7.75 11.66 7.96
N ARG A 305 8.02 11.13 6.77
CA ARG A 305 7.02 11.01 5.70
C ARG A 305 6.22 9.72 5.86
N LEU A 306 4.91 9.83 6.09
CA LEU A 306 4.06 8.68 6.37
C LEU A 306 3.62 7.90 5.13
N VAL A 307 3.43 8.57 3.99
CA VAL A 307 3.00 7.90 2.77
C VAL A 307 4.19 7.21 2.12
N SER A 308 4.10 5.89 1.95
CA SER A 308 5.12 5.08 1.28
C SER A 308 4.93 5.04 -0.22
N LEU A 309 3.68 4.81 -0.69
CA LEU A 309 3.31 4.80 -2.11
C LEU A 309 1.79 4.98 -2.30
N LEU A 310 1.37 5.07 -3.58
CA LEU A 310 -0.02 5.14 -4.01
C LEU A 310 -0.48 3.82 -4.64
N ALA A 311 -1.76 3.51 -4.49
CA ALA A 311 -2.45 2.50 -5.27
C ALA A 311 -3.88 2.96 -5.63
N PRO A 312 -4.58 2.32 -6.57
CA PRO A 312 -5.95 2.67 -6.92
C PRO A 312 -6.90 2.57 -5.72
N GLY A 313 -7.65 3.63 -5.44
CA GLY A 313 -8.59 3.62 -4.31
C GLY A 313 -9.88 4.40 -4.57
N ARG A 314 -10.02 5.08 -5.73
CA ARG A 314 -11.25 5.77 -6.08
C ARG A 314 -12.06 5.02 -7.13
N ASN A 315 -13.34 4.77 -6.83
CA ASN A 315 -14.27 4.04 -7.70
C ASN A 315 -13.71 2.67 -8.11
N VAL A 316 -13.16 1.94 -7.13
CA VAL A 316 -12.68 0.58 -7.33
C VAL A 316 -13.87 -0.36 -7.39
N ASP A 317 -13.87 -1.28 -8.37
CA ASP A 317 -14.86 -2.34 -8.48
C ASP A 317 -14.62 -3.39 -7.38
N LEU A 318 -15.63 -3.59 -6.55
CA LEU A 318 -15.57 -4.38 -5.33
C LEU A 318 -16.65 -5.45 -5.30
N LEU A 319 -16.39 -6.55 -4.61
CA LEU A 319 -17.29 -7.66 -4.44
C LEU A 319 -18.06 -7.56 -3.11
N ARG A 320 -19.39 -7.77 -3.15
CA ARG A 320 -20.22 -8.00 -1.95
C ARG A 320 -20.31 -9.49 -1.61
N PRO A 321 -20.68 -9.83 -0.36
CA PRO A 321 -20.94 -11.22 0.03
C PRO A 321 -21.91 -11.97 -0.85
N ASP A 322 -22.92 -11.29 -1.42
CA ASP A 322 -23.91 -11.86 -2.34
C ASP A 322 -23.40 -12.04 -3.79
N GLY A 323 -22.14 -11.74 -4.05
CA GLY A 323 -21.50 -11.86 -5.36
C GLY A 323 -21.78 -10.69 -6.30
N THR A 324 -22.46 -9.64 -5.88
CA THR A 324 -22.68 -8.46 -6.72
C THR A 324 -21.48 -7.52 -6.68
N VAL A 325 -21.16 -6.93 -7.86
CA VAL A 325 -20.10 -5.93 -7.98
C VAL A 325 -20.66 -4.53 -7.79
N PHE A 326 -19.92 -3.69 -7.07
CA PHE A 326 -20.23 -2.29 -6.87
C PHE A 326 -18.96 -1.46 -6.79
N GLN A 327 -19.05 -0.15 -6.93
CA GLN A 327 -17.90 0.75 -6.79
C GLN A 327 -17.88 1.44 -5.44
N SER A 328 -16.69 1.56 -4.86
CA SER A 328 -16.45 2.36 -3.66
C SER A 328 -15.09 3.04 -3.68
N THR A 329 -14.86 3.89 -2.69
CA THR A 329 -13.68 4.74 -2.59
C THR A 329 -13.12 4.73 -1.17
N GLY A 330 -11.82 4.52 -1.03
CA GLY A 330 -11.10 4.56 0.24
C GLY A 330 -9.66 4.07 0.12
N THR A 331 -8.80 4.48 1.04
CA THR A 331 -7.46 3.91 1.23
C THR A 331 -7.54 2.43 1.58
N SER A 332 -8.65 2.02 2.21
CA SER A 332 -8.96 0.61 2.50
C SER A 332 -8.98 -0.28 1.26
N PHE A 333 -9.21 0.29 0.08
CA PHE A 333 -9.20 -0.44 -1.19
C PHE A 333 -7.89 -0.26 -1.97
N ALA A 334 -7.06 0.70 -1.57
CA ALA A 334 -5.71 0.87 -2.12
C ALA A 334 -4.69 -0.10 -1.50
N ALA A 335 -4.67 -0.22 -0.18
CA ALA A 335 -3.74 -1.08 0.55
C ALA A 335 -3.76 -2.55 0.08
N PRO A 336 -4.91 -3.22 -0.11
CA PRO A 336 -4.94 -4.61 -0.52
C PRO A 336 -4.36 -4.87 -1.91
N HIS A 337 -4.27 -3.86 -2.80
CA HIS A 337 -3.53 -4.01 -4.05
C HIS A 337 -2.05 -4.30 -3.80
N VAL A 338 -1.44 -3.63 -2.81
CA VAL A 338 -0.02 -3.83 -2.44
C VAL A 338 0.20 -5.22 -1.87
N ALA A 339 -0.65 -5.65 -0.91
CA ALA A 339 -0.55 -6.99 -0.32
C ALA A 339 -0.70 -8.10 -1.38
N GLY A 340 -1.61 -7.91 -2.35
CA GLY A 340 -1.74 -8.82 -3.48
C GLY A 340 -0.51 -8.87 -4.38
N VAL A 341 0.15 -7.73 -4.64
CA VAL A 341 1.40 -7.70 -5.44
C VAL A 341 2.52 -8.45 -4.71
N VAL A 342 2.62 -8.32 -3.38
CA VAL A 342 3.57 -9.15 -2.60
C VAL A 342 3.35 -10.63 -2.88
N ALA A 343 2.10 -11.11 -2.90
CA ALA A 343 1.82 -12.52 -3.18
C ALA A 343 2.28 -12.95 -4.58
N LEU A 344 2.13 -12.09 -5.61
CA LEU A 344 2.61 -12.40 -6.97
C LEU A 344 4.14 -12.49 -7.02
N LEU A 345 4.83 -11.54 -6.38
CA LEU A 345 6.30 -11.51 -6.34
C LEU A 345 6.85 -12.71 -5.56
N GLN A 346 6.24 -13.05 -4.43
CA GLN A 346 6.65 -14.18 -3.60
C GLN A 346 6.41 -15.53 -4.31
N GLU A 347 5.33 -15.67 -5.08
CA GLU A 347 5.15 -16.84 -5.96
C GLU A 347 6.30 -16.97 -6.95
N TYR A 348 6.73 -15.84 -7.55
CA TYR A 348 7.88 -15.86 -8.46
C TYR A 348 9.17 -16.24 -7.73
N GLY A 349 9.46 -15.62 -6.58
CA GLY A 349 10.64 -15.92 -5.77
C GLY A 349 10.68 -17.39 -5.35
N ASP A 350 9.58 -17.96 -4.88
CA ASP A 350 9.50 -19.37 -4.50
C ASP A 350 9.70 -20.31 -5.70
N ARG A 351 9.27 -19.93 -6.91
CA ARG A 351 9.59 -20.66 -8.15
C ARG A 351 11.09 -20.66 -8.42
N GLN A 352 11.77 -19.52 -8.26
CA GLN A 352 13.23 -19.41 -8.46
C GLN A 352 13.98 -20.26 -7.42
N LEU A 353 13.62 -20.17 -6.15
CA LEU A 353 14.19 -20.98 -5.07
C LEU A 353 14.02 -22.49 -5.32
N SER A 354 12.84 -22.92 -5.76
CA SER A 354 12.55 -24.33 -6.04
C SER A 354 13.34 -24.89 -7.22
N GLN A 355 13.78 -24.02 -8.13
CA GLN A 355 14.62 -24.37 -9.28
C GLN A 355 16.12 -24.23 -8.99
N ASN A 356 16.50 -23.80 -7.79
CA ASN A 356 17.87 -23.42 -7.42
C ASN A 356 18.47 -22.42 -8.43
N ALA A 357 17.68 -21.43 -8.83
CA ALA A 357 18.13 -20.40 -9.75
C ALA A 357 19.33 -19.63 -9.14
N PRO A 358 20.35 -19.27 -9.95
CA PRO A 358 21.44 -18.44 -9.45
C PRO A 358 20.92 -17.08 -8.95
N ASN A 359 21.62 -16.50 -7.98
CA ASN A 359 21.29 -15.20 -7.39
C ASN A 359 19.92 -15.16 -6.68
N TRP A 360 19.49 -16.29 -6.13
CA TRP A 360 18.27 -16.40 -5.33
C TRP A 360 18.56 -17.10 -4.00
N SER A 361 18.14 -16.45 -2.91
CA SER A 361 18.23 -16.97 -1.55
C SER A 361 16.90 -16.76 -0.80
N LEU A 362 16.83 -17.24 0.42
CA LEU A 362 15.68 -17.00 1.30
C LEU A 362 15.48 -15.51 1.64
N ASP A 363 16.49 -14.67 1.40
CA ASP A 363 16.36 -13.21 1.58
C ASP A 363 15.31 -12.59 0.66
N SER A 364 15.00 -13.25 -0.47
CA SER A 364 13.86 -12.88 -1.33
C SER A 364 12.50 -12.84 -0.60
N ARG A 365 12.41 -13.47 0.57
CA ARG A 365 11.23 -13.52 1.42
C ARG A 365 11.17 -12.40 2.45
N ARG A 366 12.30 -11.71 2.70
CA ARG A 366 12.39 -10.65 3.69
C ARG A 366 11.40 -9.51 3.42
N HIS A 367 10.70 -9.07 4.47
CA HIS A 367 9.76 -7.96 4.35
C HIS A 367 10.45 -6.66 3.92
N GLN A 368 11.71 -6.43 4.33
CA GLN A 368 12.51 -5.28 3.89
C GLN A 368 12.76 -5.34 2.38
N VAL A 369 13.08 -6.52 1.81
CA VAL A 369 13.28 -6.70 0.36
C VAL A 369 11.98 -6.38 -0.40
N MET A 370 10.85 -6.91 0.06
CA MET A 370 9.56 -6.59 -0.56
C MET A 370 9.25 -5.10 -0.50
N LYS A 371 9.51 -4.45 0.65
CA LYS A 371 9.34 -3.00 0.81
C LYS A 371 10.22 -2.24 -0.17
N ALA A 372 11.53 -2.54 -0.24
CA ALA A 372 12.47 -1.88 -1.15
C ALA A 372 12.07 -2.04 -2.63
N VAL A 373 11.72 -3.27 -3.06
CA VAL A 373 11.30 -3.58 -4.43
C VAL A 373 10.04 -2.82 -4.83
N LEU A 374 9.00 -2.83 -3.97
CA LEU A 374 7.75 -2.13 -4.23
C LEU A 374 7.94 -0.62 -4.35
N LEU A 375 8.73 -0.03 -3.45
CA LEU A 375 8.98 1.40 -3.43
C LEU A 375 9.85 1.84 -4.61
N ASN A 376 10.89 1.07 -4.95
CA ASN A 376 11.80 1.41 -6.04
C ASN A 376 11.11 1.35 -7.41
N SER A 377 10.24 0.38 -7.62
CA SER A 377 9.55 0.13 -8.89
C SER A 377 8.35 1.03 -9.18
N ALA A 378 7.94 1.88 -8.22
CA ALA A 378 6.76 2.73 -8.37
C ALA A 378 6.89 3.75 -9.52
N ASP A 379 5.82 3.90 -10.30
CA ASP A 379 5.75 4.91 -11.38
C ASP A 379 5.71 6.33 -10.80
N LYS A 380 6.53 7.22 -11.35
CA LYS A 380 6.64 8.63 -10.93
C LYS A 380 6.41 9.60 -12.07
N VAL A 381 7.16 9.42 -13.16
CA VAL A 381 7.16 10.28 -14.34
C VAL A 381 7.24 9.42 -15.59
N GLN A 382 6.29 9.59 -16.50
CA GLN A 382 6.21 8.81 -17.72
C GLN A 382 7.46 8.95 -18.58
N ASP A 383 8.01 7.82 -18.98
CA ASP A 383 9.09 7.76 -19.97
C ASP A 383 8.58 8.23 -21.35
N SER A 384 9.36 9.04 -22.03
CA SER A 384 9.00 9.54 -23.38
C SER A 384 9.20 8.50 -24.49
N GLY A 385 9.64 7.29 -24.15
CA GLY A 385 9.97 6.22 -25.07
C GLY A 385 11.45 6.15 -25.43
N ASN A 386 12.29 6.95 -24.76
CA ASN A 386 13.75 6.92 -24.91
C ASN A 386 14.47 6.05 -23.86
N GLY A 387 13.73 5.48 -22.91
CA GLY A 387 14.24 4.62 -21.86
C GLY A 387 14.91 5.35 -20.68
N LEU A 388 15.15 6.65 -20.77
CA LEU A 388 15.90 7.41 -19.75
C LEU A 388 15.19 7.45 -18.38
N LEU A 389 13.87 7.31 -18.38
CA LEU A 389 13.02 7.19 -17.18
C LEU A 389 12.57 5.74 -16.94
N GLN A 390 13.42 4.76 -17.32
CA GLN A 390 13.24 3.35 -17.00
C GLN A 390 11.92 2.74 -17.50
N GLY A 391 11.37 3.27 -18.59
CA GLY A 391 10.11 2.80 -19.17
C GLY A 391 8.89 2.99 -18.24
N MET A 392 8.91 3.96 -17.32
CA MET A 392 7.75 4.26 -16.47
C MET A 392 6.54 4.61 -17.33
N THR A 393 5.36 4.08 -16.96
CA THR A 393 4.18 4.10 -17.83
C THR A 393 3.31 5.35 -17.68
N ARG A 394 3.50 6.11 -16.58
CA ARG A 394 2.65 7.26 -16.26
C ARG A 394 3.35 8.32 -15.44
N THR A 395 2.89 9.57 -15.56
CA THR A 395 3.24 10.65 -14.62
C THR A 395 2.18 10.76 -13.54
N ILE A 396 2.60 10.73 -12.28
CA ILE A 396 1.71 10.91 -11.14
C ILE A 396 1.64 12.39 -10.80
N GLY A 397 0.43 12.96 -10.87
CA GLY A 397 0.14 14.33 -10.46
C GLY A 397 -0.32 14.42 -9.01
N ASP A 398 0.21 15.37 -8.26
CA ASP A 398 -0.34 15.74 -6.96
C ASP A 398 -1.58 16.65 -7.10
N ARG A 399 -2.16 17.07 -6.01
CA ARG A 399 -3.35 17.94 -6.02
C ARG A 399 -3.09 19.37 -6.47
N GLN A 400 -1.85 19.82 -6.36
CA GLN A 400 -1.38 21.14 -6.80
C GLN A 400 -0.84 21.11 -8.24
N GLU A 401 -1.06 20.02 -8.98
CA GLU A 401 -0.57 19.79 -10.33
C GLU A 401 0.96 19.65 -10.44
N GLY A 402 1.63 19.39 -9.30
CA GLY A 402 3.02 18.99 -9.24
C GLY A 402 3.20 17.50 -9.58
N ASN A 403 4.45 17.11 -9.80
CA ASN A 403 4.87 15.71 -9.93
C ASN A 403 6.13 15.47 -9.09
N TRP A 404 6.68 14.26 -9.15
CA TRP A 404 7.88 13.91 -8.39
C TRP A 404 9.04 14.90 -8.59
N LEU A 405 9.34 15.29 -9.84
CA LEU A 405 10.49 16.14 -10.18
C LEU A 405 10.34 17.59 -9.67
N THR A 406 9.14 18.01 -9.30
CA THR A 406 8.89 19.33 -8.72
C THR A 406 8.76 19.32 -7.19
N SER A 407 8.92 18.15 -6.58
CA SER A 407 8.72 17.95 -5.14
C SER A 407 9.96 18.28 -4.31
N ASP A 408 9.76 18.41 -3.00
CA ASP A 408 10.84 18.47 -2.03
C ASP A 408 11.65 17.15 -1.96
N ALA A 409 11.00 16.01 -2.15
CA ALA A 409 11.67 14.71 -2.21
C ALA A 409 12.68 14.57 -3.36
N HIS A 410 12.50 15.33 -4.44
CA HIS A 410 13.48 15.38 -5.54
C HIS A 410 14.60 16.41 -5.30
N ASN A 411 14.34 17.46 -4.52
CA ASN A 411 15.21 18.63 -4.41
C ASN A 411 15.89 18.77 -3.04
N ASN A 412 15.54 17.93 -2.05
CA ASN A 412 16.12 17.95 -0.72
C ASN A 412 16.57 16.54 -0.31
N PRO A 413 17.87 16.30 -0.11
CA PRO A 413 18.40 14.99 0.27
C PRO A 413 17.91 14.49 1.65
N GLU A 414 17.44 15.36 2.54
CA GLU A 414 16.85 14.95 3.83
C GLU A 414 15.38 14.50 3.73
N VAL A 415 14.81 14.46 2.51
CA VAL A 415 13.39 14.12 2.30
C VAL A 415 13.27 12.98 1.28
N PRO A 416 13.24 11.72 1.73
CA PRO A 416 13.28 10.58 0.81
C PRO A 416 11.95 10.33 0.07
N LEU A 417 10.82 10.79 0.63
CA LEU A 417 9.49 10.46 0.15
C LEU A 417 8.67 11.72 -0.14
N HIS A 418 7.95 11.71 -1.27
CA HIS A 418 6.98 12.76 -1.56
C HIS A 418 5.83 12.73 -0.55
N ARG A 419 5.46 13.90 -0.01
CA ARG A 419 4.45 14.06 1.04
C ARG A 419 3.12 13.34 0.78
N GLY A 420 2.64 13.33 -0.46
CA GLY A 420 1.33 12.79 -0.82
C GLY A 420 1.36 11.53 -1.66
N MET A 421 2.49 11.21 -2.32
CA MET A 421 2.58 10.04 -3.21
C MET A 421 3.70 9.05 -2.81
N GLY A 422 4.44 9.33 -1.72
CA GLY A 422 5.56 8.47 -1.32
C GLY A 422 6.60 8.36 -2.43
N THR A 423 6.98 7.16 -2.84
CA THR A 423 7.86 6.94 -3.99
C THR A 423 7.16 6.99 -5.34
N GLY A 424 5.82 7.00 -5.38
CA GLY A 424 5.03 7.00 -6.62
C GLY A 424 3.85 6.05 -6.58
N HIS A 425 3.38 5.63 -7.75
CA HIS A 425 2.22 4.75 -7.89
C HIS A 425 2.65 3.29 -8.10
N LEU A 426 2.03 2.37 -7.36
CA LEU A 426 2.24 0.94 -7.50
C LEU A 426 2.06 0.48 -8.96
N ASN A 427 3.04 -0.29 -9.45
CA ASN A 427 2.98 -0.98 -10.72
C ASN A 427 3.50 -2.40 -10.54
N ALA A 428 2.62 -3.39 -10.62
CA ALA A 428 2.95 -4.78 -10.33
C ALA A 428 3.93 -5.38 -11.36
N PHE A 429 3.78 -4.99 -12.63
CA PHE A 429 4.68 -5.48 -13.68
C PHE A 429 6.09 -4.91 -13.50
N ARG A 430 6.23 -3.63 -13.18
CA ARG A 430 7.54 -3.04 -12.88
C ARG A 430 8.14 -3.63 -11.61
N ALA A 431 7.33 -3.91 -10.58
CA ALA A 431 7.79 -4.59 -9.37
C ALA A 431 8.34 -6.00 -9.69
N TYR A 432 7.68 -6.72 -10.59
CA TYR A 432 8.21 -7.99 -11.12
C TYR A 432 9.55 -7.80 -11.86
N GLN A 433 9.65 -6.80 -12.74
CA GLN A 433 10.90 -6.51 -13.45
C GLN A 433 12.04 -6.12 -12.50
N GLN A 434 11.73 -5.37 -11.44
CA GLN A 434 12.67 -5.00 -10.38
C GLN A 434 13.16 -6.22 -9.58
N PHE A 435 12.27 -7.14 -9.30
CA PHE A 435 12.54 -8.30 -8.46
C PHE A 435 13.23 -9.45 -9.22
N SER A 436 12.87 -9.63 -10.50
CA SER A 436 13.24 -10.81 -11.30
C SER A 436 14.71 -11.03 -11.57
N PRO A 437 15.61 -10.03 -11.57
CA PRO A 437 17.05 -10.28 -11.76
C PRO A 437 17.72 -11.00 -10.57
N GLY A 438 17.07 -11.02 -9.39
CA GLY A 438 17.57 -11.67 -8.20
C GLY A 438 18.47 -10.79 -7.33
N GLN A 439 19.08 -11.44 -6.35
CA GLN A 439 19.94 -10.84 -5.32
C GLN A 439 21.39 -10.68 -5.80
N TRP A 440 21.95 -9.48 -5.59
CA TRP A 440 23.33 -9.15 -5.96
C TRP A 440 23.99 -8.33 -4.85
N GLY A 441 24.99 -8.91 -4.20
CA GLY A 441 25.67 -8.28 -3.07
C GLY A 441 26.82 -7.34 -3.47
N PRO A 442 27.38 -6.60 -2.51
CA PRO A 442 28.43 -5.60 -2.74
C PRO A 442 29.82 -6.20 -3.02
N SER A 443 29.96 -7.53 -3.01
CA SER A 443 31.25 -8.21 -3.22
C SER A 443 31.70 -8.26 -4.69
N ASP A 444 30.75 -8.11 -5.62
CA ASP A 444 30.96 -8.17 -7.06
C ASP A 444 30.34 -6.96 -7.73
N GLU A 445 30.64 -6.75 -9.02
CA GLU A 445 29.93 -5.74 -9.82
C GLU A 445 28.48 -6.18 -10.03
N ILE A 446 27.55 -5.23 -9.89
CA ILE A 446 26.12 -5.50 -9.92
C ILE A 446 25.47 -5.13 -11.26
N PRO A 447 24.41 -5.85 -11.70
CA PRO A 447 23.70 -5.53 -12.94
C PRO A 447 22.91 -4.20 -12.83
N ALA A 448 22.43 -3.74 -13.98
CA ALA A 448 21.63 -2.51 -14.07
C ALA A 448 20.36 -2.51 -13.21
N ILE A 449 19.78 -3.68 -12.94
CA ILE A 449 18.57 -3.85 -12.13
C ILE A 449 18.79 -5.02 -11.17
N GLY A 450 18.47 -4.83 -9.90
CA GLY A 450 18.59 -5.88 -8.91
C GLY A 450 18.13 -5.45 -7.53
N TRP A 451 18.32 -6.34 -6.58
CA TRP A 451 18.09 -6.08 -5.16
C TRP A 451 19.10 -6.88 -4.33
N ASP A 452 19.26 -6.45 -3.08
CA ASP A 452 20.07 -7.16 -2.10
C ASP A 452 19.45 -7.09 -0.70
N PHE A 453 19.85 -8.01 0.16
CA PHE A 453 19.67 -7.96 1.60
C PHE A 453 21.02 -8.23 2.24
N ASP A 454 21.58 -7.23 2.91
CA ASP A 454 22.92 -7.30 3.50
C ASP A 454 22.95 -6.58 4.86
N ARG A 455 24.12 -6.50 5.42
CA ARG A 455 24.37 -5.89 6.73
C ARG A 455 25.51 -4.91 6.67
N VAL A 456 25.36 -3.79 7.37
CA VAL A 456 26.41 -2.79 7.54
C VAL A 456 26.69 -2.56 9.02
N GLU A 457 27.99 -2.45 9.36
CA GLU A 457 28.47 -2.16 10.70
C GLU A 457 28.57 -0.63 10.93
N THR A 458 28.47 -0.20 12.19
CA THR A 458 28.61 1.21 12.58
C THR A 458 29.92 1.82 12.10
N ASN A 459 29.87 3.05 11.60
CA ASN A 459 30.99 3.78 10.99
C ASN A 459 31.59 3.07 9.76
N ASN A 460 30.84 2.23 9.07
CA ASN A 460 31.25 1.53 7.86
C ASN A 460 30.26 1.79 6.72
N TYR A 461 30.59 1.30 5.54
CA TYR A 461 29.75 1.43 4.35
C TYR A 461 29.78 0.16 3.48
N ARG A 462 28.84 0.07 2.53
CA ARG A 462 28.80 -0.96 1.47
C ARG A 462 28.68 -0.27 0.12
N ASP A 463 29.54 -0.64 -0.83
CA ASP A 463 29.53 -0.13 -2.21
C ASP A 463 28.99 -1.17 -3.17
N TYR A 464 28.01 -0.77 -3.95
CA TYR A 464 27.38 -1.53 -5.03
C TYR A 464 27.81 -0.90 -6.36
N VAL A 465 28.85 -1.44 -6.99
CA VAL A 465 29.44 -0.90 -8.22
C VAL A 465 28.69 -1.48 -9.42
N ILE A 466 28.05 -0.61 -10.21
CA ILE A 466 27.30 -1.02 -11.40
C ILE A 466 28.29 -1.42 -12.51
N ASP A 467 28.12 -2.63 -13.06
CA ASP A 467 29.06 -3.24 -14.03
C ASP A 467 29.18 -2.40 -15.31
N GLU A 468 28.06 -2.04 -15.91
CA GLU A 468 28.01 -1.29 -17.17
C GLU A 468 27.95 0.22 -16.95
N PRO A 469 28.59 1.04 -17.83
CA PRO A 469 28.43 2.48 -17.78
C PRO A 469 26.97 2.92 -17.91
N LEU A 470 26.51 3.85 -17.08
CA LEU A 470 25.18 4.44 -17.17
C LEU A 470 25.14 5.47 -18.31
N GLN A 471 23.98 5.58 -18.96
CA GLN A 471 23.74 6.56 -20.02
C GLN A 471 23.56 7.97 -19.42
N ALA A 472 24.19 8.99 -20.00
CA ALA A 472 24.00 10.40 -19.62
C ALA A 472 22.50 10.78 -19.65
N ASP A 473 22.08 11.61 -18.72
CA ASP A 473 20.68 12.06 -18.51
C ASP A 473 19.69 10.95 -18.15
N SER A 474 20.14 9.69 -18.01
CA SER A 474 19.27 8.62 -17.51
C SER A 474 19.11 8.71 -16.00
N TYR A 475 17.93 8.29 -15.51
CA TYR A 475 17.64 8.29 -14.09
C TYR A 475 18.09 7.00 -13.42
N VAL A 476 18.66 7.15 -12.25
CA VAL A 476 18.88 6.08 -11.28
C VAL A 476 17.74 6.11 -10.26
N ALA A 477 17.06 4.99 -10.08
CA ALA A 477 16.18 4.76 -8.95
C ALA A 477 16.89 3.80 -7.99
N ALA A 478 17.02 4.17 -6.72
CA ALA A 478 17.55 3.30 -5.68
C ALA A 478 16.80 3.53 -4.37
N THR A 479 16.38 2.44 -3.73
CA THR A 479 15.63 2.49 -2.47
C THR A 479 16.30 1.58 -1.44
N LEU A 480 16.72 2.19 -0.35
CA LEU A 480 17.24 1.54 0.84
C LEU A 480 16.13 1.46 1.90
N THR A 481 15.96 0.32 2.54
CA THR A 481 14.99 0.15 3.64
C THR A 481 15.61 -0.66 4.77
N TRP A 482 15.32 -0.26 5.99
CA TRP A 482 15.71 -1.00 7.19
C TRP A 482 14.64 -0.87 8.26
N SER A 483 14.77 -1.62 9.34
CA SER A 483 13.74 -1.69 10.37
C SER A 483 14.14 -0.94 11.63
N ARG A 484 13.17 -0.24 12.23
CA ARG A 484 13.22 0.15 13.64
C ARG A 484 13.21 -1.12 14.50
N ARG A 485 14.02 -1.12 15.56
CA ARG A 485 14.01 -2.20 16.53
C ARG A 485 13.00 -1.92 17.64
N VAL A 486 12.10 -2.86 17.83
CA VAL A 486 11.16 -2.92 18.95
C VAL A 486 11.31 -4.28 19.61
N ASP A 487 11.52 -4.30 20.91
CA ASP A 487 11.59 -5.54 21.69
C ASP A 487 10.25 -5.77 22.41
N LEU A 488 9.81 -7.03 22.48
CA LEU A 488 8.69 -7.44 23.33
C LEU A 488 9.20 -7.60 24.77
N ASP A 489 8.51 -7.00 25.72
CA ASP A 489 8.73 -7.22 27.15
C ASP A 489 7.99 -8.53 27.56
N ASP A 490 8.52 -9.64 27.05
CA ASP A 490 7.95 -10.99 27.16
C ASP A 490 8.08 -11.51 28.60
N ALA A 491 6.97 -11.50 29.33
CA ALA A 491 6.95 -11.84 30.75
C ALA A 491 7.03 -13.34 31.02
N ASN A 492 6.64 -14.18 30.07
CA ASN A 492 6.61 -15.63 30.22
C ASN A 492 7.68 -16.37 29.41
N GLY A 493 8.39 -15.67 28.52
CA GLY A 493 9.51 -16.19 27.73
C GLY A 493 9.07 -17.10 26.59
N ASN A 494 7.85 -16.94 26.05
CA ASN A 494 7.34 -17.77 24.96
C ASN A 494 7.68 -17.23 23.56
N GLY A 495 8.20 -16.01 23.46
CA GLY A 495 8.52 -15.32 22.20
C GLY A 495 7.31 -14.80 21.43
N LEU A 496 6.12 -14.84 22.02
CA LEU A 496 4.87 -14.37 21.46
C LEU A 496 4.28 -13.27 22.34
N TYR A 497 3.54 -12.36 21.73
CA TYR A 497 2.82 -11.34 22.47
C TYR A 497 1.59 -11.91 23.17
N ASP A 498 1.52 -11.75 24.46
CA ASP A 498 0.35 -12.05 25.29
C ASP A 498 -0.31 -10.75 25.79
N GLN A 499 -1.65 -10.73 25.86
CA GLN A 499 -2.37 -9.54 26.30
C GLN A 499 -1.95 -9.13 27.72
N GLY A 500 -1.47 -7.90 27.86
CA GLY A 500 -0.95 -7.33 29.10
C GLY A 500 0.56 -7.14 29.09
N GLU A 501 1.25 -7.69 28.11
CA GLU A 501 2.65 -7.39 27.83
C GLU A 501 2.80 -6.04 27.12
N THR A 502 4.02 -5.51 27.12
CA THR A 502 4.36 -4.22 26.54
C THR A 502 5.52 -4.34 25.58
N PHE A 503 5.78 -3.26 24.86
CA PHE A 503 6.89 -3.17 23.94
C PHE A 503 7.85 -2.06 24.35
N SER A 504 9.14 -2.31 24.14
CA SER A 504 10.21 -1.34 24.35
C SER A 504 10.75 -0.86 23.00
N ASP A 505 10.56 0.43 22.68
CA ASP A 505 11.19 1.06 21.53
C ASP A 505 12.71 1.17 21.74
N ARG A 506 13.49 0.54 20.87
CA ARG A 506 14.95 0.59 20.87
C ARG A 506 15.50 1.62 19.88
N GLY A 507 14.60 2.29 19.16
CA GLY A 507 14.93 3.33 18.20
C GLY A 507 15.31 2.82 16.81
N LEU A 508 15.67 3.75 15.96
CA LEU A 508 16.07 3.55 14.57
C LEU A 508 17.53 3.96 14.39
N ASN A 509 18.36 3.06 13.87
CA ASN A 509 19.68 3.42 13.36
C ASN A 509 19.54 4.29 12.11
N ASP A 510 20.53 5.11 11.84
CA ASP A 510 20.52 6.09 10.76
C ASP A 510 21.43 5.63 9.63
N LEU A 511 20.84 5.27 8.49
CA LEU A 511 21.52 4.83 7.28
C LEU A 511 21.29 5.84 6.16
N ASP A 512 22.34 6.16 5.43
CA ASP A 512 22.32 7.07 4.29
C ASP A 512 22.56 6.33 2.97
N LEU A 513 22.01 6.84 1.87
CA LEU A 513 22.18 6.32 0.51
C LEU A 513 22.78 7.37 -0.42
N TYR A 514 23.90 7.05 -1.09
CA TYR A 514 24.59 7.93 -2.02
C TYR A 514 24.67 7.31 -3.42
N LEU A 515 24.46 8.15 -4.46
CA LEU A 515 24.79 7.85 -5.85
C LEU A 515 26.10 8.57 -6.17
N MET A 516 27.17 7.82 -6.53
CA MET A 516 28.53 8.33 -6.67
C MET A 516 29.20 7.84 -7.96
N PRO A 517 30.23 8.55 -8.48
CA PRO A 517 31.17 7.95 -9.44
C PRO A 517 31.82 6.69 -8.84
N ALA A 518 32.01 5.64 -9.66
CA ALA A 518 32.48 4.33 -9.18
C ALA A 518 33.88 4.39 -8.55
N ASP A 519 34.72 5.30 -9.04
CA ASP A 519 36.14 5.46 -8.63
C ASP A 519 36.37 6.47 -7.49
N SER A 520 35.32 7.18 -7.03
CA SER A 520 35.42 8.10 -5.89
C SER A 520 35.13 7.40 -4.56
N ASP A 521 35.94 7.71 -3.54
CA ASP A 521 35.70 7.30 -2.16
C ASP A 521 35.20 8.45 -1.27
N ASP A 522 35.15 9.67 -1.80
CA ASP A 522 34.67 10.84 -1.08
C ASP A 522 33.18 11.07 -1.33
N ILE A 523 32.36 11.01 -0.27
CA ILE A 523 30.92 11.27 -0.38
C ILE A 523 30.58 12.69 -0.87
N SER A 524 31.54 13.64 -0.78
CA SER A 524 31.35 14.98 -1.33
C SER A 524 31.31 15.02 -2.86
N ASP A 525 31.75 13.95 -3.54
CA ASP A 525 31.67 13.76 -5.00
C ASP A 525 30.35 13.12 -5.44
N SER A 526 29.41 12.89 -4.52
CA SER A 526 28.12 12.27 -4.84
C SER A 526 27.32 13.12 -5.84
N ILE A 527 26.73 12.44 -6.81
CA ILE A 527 25.79 13.05 -7.76
C ILE A 527 24.48 13.43 -7.03
N TRP A 528 24.03 12.54 -6.15
CA TRP A 528 22.88 12.75 -5.28
C TRP A 528 22.99 11.88 -4.03
N SER A 529 22.29 12.31 -2.98
CA SER A 529 22.15 11.53 -1.74
C SER A 529 20.73 11.56 -1.22
N SER A 530 20.38 10.58 -0.41
CA SER A 530 19.18 10.55 0.41
C SER A 530 19.64 10.25 1.85
N THR A 531 19.39 11.18 2.78
CA THR A 531 20.06 11.22 4.09
C THR A 531 19.11 11.72 5.19
N SER A 532 17.93 11.13 5.27
CA SER A 532 16.91 11.49 6.27
C SER A 532 17.31 10.99 7.67
N PRO A 533 17.41 11.85 8.67
CA PRO A 533 17.78 11.42 10.03
C PRO A 533 16.63 10.74 10.80
N VAL A 534 15.45 10.61 10.20
CA VAL A 534 14.21 10.17 10.88
C VAL A 534 13.43 9.07 10.16
N ASP A 535 13.62 8.90 8.85
CA ASP A 535 12.92 7.89 8.07
C ASP A 535 13.65 6.54 8.11
N SER A 536 12.93 5.42 7.93
CA SER A 536 13.47 4.06 7.76
C SER A 536 13.56 3.65 6.29
N VAL A 537 13.59 4.66 5.42
CA VAL A 537 13.68 4.54 3.97
C VAL A 537 14.55 5.66 3.44
N GLU A 538 15.52 5.33 2.58
CA GLU A 538 16.16 6.30 1.72
C GLU A 538 15.81 6.02 0.26
N HIS A 539 15.58 7.07 -0.53
CA HIS A 539 15.18 6.94 -1.91
C HIS A 539 15.83 7.96 -2.82
N VAL A 540 16.64 7.47 -3.74
CA VAL A 540 17.25 8.26 -4.82
C VAL A 540 16.42 8.05 -6.10
N PHE A 541 16.02 9.15 -6.74
CA PHE A 541 15.51 9.16 -8.11
C PHE A 541 16.07 10.37 -8.83
N HIS A 542 17.27 10.23 -9.41
CA HIS A 542 18.03 11.34 -9.94
C HIS A 542 18.76 10.98 -11.23
N ALA A 543 18.94 11.98 -12.13
CA ALA A 543 19.65 11.78 -13.38
C ALA A 543 21.17 11.78 -13.18
N VAL A 544 21.89 10.93 -13.92
CA VAL A 544 23.35 11.00 -14.01
C VAL A 544 23.78 12.04 -15.04
N PRO A 545 24.78 12.90 -14.73
CA PRO A 545 25.14 14.03 -15.60
C PRO A 545 25.91 13.62 -16.86
N GLU A 546 26.62 12.50 -16.82
CA GLU A 546 27.52 12.03 -17.90
C GLU A 546 27.42 10.51 -18.02
N THR A 547 27.75 10.00 -19.21
CA THR A 547 27.95 8.56 -19.40
C THR A 547 29.21 8.11 -18.68
N GLY A 548 29.06 7.16 -17.77
CA GLY A 548 30.17 6.72 -16.92
C GLY A 548 29.80 5.59 -15.97
N ARG A 549 30.80 5.12 -15.23
CA ARG A 549 30.60 4.10 -14.19
C ARG A 549 30.22 4.76 -12.87
N TYR A 550 29.19 4.21 -12.24
CA TYR A 550 28.65 4.70 -10.98
C TYR A 550 28.49 3.56 -9.98
N LYS A 551 28.32 3.96 -8.72
CA LYS A 551 28.02 3.07 -7.60
C LYS A 551 26.94 3.65 -6.71
N LEU A 552 26.29 2.77 -5.97
CA LEU A 552 25.45 3.11 -4.83
C LEU A 552 26.24 2.80 -3.56
N ARG A 553 26.28 3.74 -2.61
CA ARG A 553 26.93 3.55 -1.32
C ARG A 553 25.89 3.62 -0.21
N VAL A 554 25.80 2.57 0.59
CA VAL A 554 25.03 2.53 1.84
C VAL A 554 25.98 2.85 2.98
N VAL A 555 25.68 3.85 3.78
CA VAL A 555 26.51 4.30 4.91
C VAL A 555 25.75 4.13 6.22
N TYR A 556 26.38 3.55 7.26
CA TYR A 556 25.85 3.56 8.61
C TYR A 556 26.29 4.86 9.31
N ASN A 557 25.43 5.88 9.23
CA ASN A 557 25.73 7.24 9.64
C ASN A 557 25.73 7.39 11.18
N ARG A 558 24.67 6.89 11.88
CA ARG A 558 24.52 7.07 13.33
C ARG A 558 23.90 5.85 14.00
N GLN A 559 24.62 5.31 14.97
CA GLN A 559 24.14 4.21 15.81
C GLN A 559 23.18 4.74 16.90
N VAL A 560 22.03 4.08 17.04
CA VAL A 560 21.03 4.32 18.10
C VAL A 560 20.85 3.05 18.95
N ASN A 561 20.85 1.88 18.32
CA ASN A 561 20.68 0.60 19.01
C ASN A 561 21.85 -0.36 18.72
N ASP A 562 21.72 -1.28 17.77
CA ASP A 562 22.74 -2.28 17.47
C ASP A 562 23.91 -1.70 16.66
N ALA A 563 25.09 -2.28 16.84
CA ALA A 563 26.29 -1.91 16.08
C ALA A 563 26.27 -2.41 14.62
N GLU A 564 25.33 -3.26 14.28
CA GLU A 564 25.08 -3.80 12.96
C GLU A 564 23.63 -3.53 12.56
N GLN A 565 23.38 -3.21 11.30
CA GLN A 565 22.03 -2.99 10.77
C GLN A 565 21.83 -3.80 9.51
N ASP A 566 20.84 -4.69 9.56
CA ASP A 566 20.32 -5.37 8.36
C ASP A 566 19.50 -4.39 7.53
N TYR A 567 19.68 -4.41 6.22
CA TYR A 567 18.96 -3.55 5.29
C TYR A 567 18.65 -4.28 3.98
N ALA A 568 17.68 -3.78 3.24
CA ALA A 568 17.46 -4.15 1.85
C ALA A 568 17.70 -2.95 0.94
N LEU A 569 18.34 -3.19 -0.20
CA LEU A 569 18.56 -2.24 -1.27
C LEU A 569 17.95 -2.75 -2.56
N ALA A 570 17.16 -1.94 -3.25
CA ALA A 570 16.69 -2.21 -4.61
C ALA A 570 17.15 -1.08 -5.52
N TRP A 571 17.58 -1.40 -6.74
CA TRP A 571 18.05 -0.40 -7.70
C TRP A 571 17.58 -0.70 -9.12
N TRP A 572 17.39 0.35 -9.88
CA TRP A 572 17.10 0.31 -11.31
C TRP A 572 17.84 1.45 -12.00
N THR A 573 18.68 1.12 -12.94
CA THR A 573 19.50 2.04 -13.72
C THR A 573 19.31 1.81 -15.21
N VAL A 574 19.82 2.72 -16.04
CA VAL A 574 19.80 2.60 -17.51
C VAL A 574 21.23 2.63 -17.99
N THR A 575 21.68 1.52 -18.55
CA THR A 575 23.04 1.39 -19.08
C THR A 575 23.13 1.93 -20.50
N ASN A 576 24.34 2.37 -20.86
CA ASN A 576 24.68 2.75 -22.22
C ASN A 576 25.05 1.49 -22.99
N SER A 577 24.02 0.71 -23.42
CA SER A 577 24.27 -0.41 -24.32
C SER A 577 24.73 0.11 -25.68
N GLU A 578 25.96 -0.26 -26.11
CA GLU A 578 26.49 0.03 -27.45
C GLU A 578 25.64 -0.57 -28.58
#